data_55add2cec44aedcf26a643fc03c5d3ac
#
_entry.id   55add2cec44aedcf26a643fc03c5d3ac
#
_cell.length_a   1.000
_cell.length_b   1.000
_cell.length_c   1.000
_cell.angle_alpha   90.00
_cell.angle_beta   90.00
_cell.angle_gamma   90.00
#
_symmetry.space_group_name_H-M   'P 1'
#
loop_
_entity.id
_entity.type
_entity.pdbx_description
1 polymer ?
#
loop_
_entity_poly.entity_id
_entity_poly.type
_entity_poly.pdbx_seq_one_letter_code
_entity_poly.pdbx_strand_id
1 'polypeptide(L)'
;MSTSQTKQDWNPGAYARFRDQRLRPALDLLNAVGQMGAGDVVDLGCGNGVMAEALRARAGNRSLVGVDGSPAMLEKAQGMGYDALQQADIAEWMPRRAPGLIYSNAALHWVGNHEALMPKLVRMLGKGGTLAVQMPHQNKAPSHRVWLSLAEELFAGRIEKMGTPGVMSPIKYEELLAPLGQFRLWETDYYQ
;
A
#
# COMPACT_ATOMS: atom_id res chain seq x y z
N MET A 1 29.60 -31.45 -3.87
CA MET A 1 28.26 -31.69 -3.32
C MET A 1 27.44 -30.40 -3.49
N SER A 2 26.59 -30.41 -4.48
CA SER A 2 25.83 -29.21 -4.89
C SER A 2 24.54 -29.17 -4.07
N THR A 3 24.41 -28.18 -3.19
CA THR A 3 23.17 -27.92 -2.45
C THR A 3 22.23 -27.17 -3.38
N SER A 4 21.23 -27.87 -3.90
CA SER A 4 20.13 -27.28 -4.64
C SER A 4 19.29 -26.43 -3.66
N GLN A 5 19.33 -25.12 -3.82
CA GLN A 5 18.33 -24.24 -3.23
C GLN A 5 16.99 -24.55 -3.89
N THR A 6 16.10 -25.19 -3.13
CA THR A 6 14.69 -25.32 -3.50
C THR A 6 14.09 -23.93 -3.61
N LYS A 7 13.79 -23.49 -4.83
CA LYS A 7 12.87 -22.38 -5.08
C LYS A 7 11.58 -22.74 -4.36
N GLN A 8 11.25 -21.97 -3.33
CA GLN A 8 9.95 -22.08 -2.66
C GLN A 8 8.92 -21.58 -3.68
N ASP A 9 8.25 -22.52 -4.33
CA ASP A 9 7.21 -22.23 -5.31
C ASP A 9 6.07 -21.48 -4.61
N TRP A 10 5.78 -20.30 -5.14
CA TRP A 10 4.62 -19.50 -4.82
C TRP A 10 3.35 -20.34 -5.01
N ASN A 11 2.62 -20.61 -3.93
CA ASN A 11 1.40 -21.41 -3.98
C ASN A 11 0.15 -20.52 -4.10
N PRO A 12 -0.43 -20.36 -5.31
CA PRO A 12 -1.65 -19.57 -5.51
C PRO A 12 -2.86 -20.08 -4.71
N GLY A 13 -2.87 -21.38 -4.37
CA GLY A 13 -3.96 -21.99 -3.62
C GLY A 13 -4.06 -21.55 -2.16
N ALA A 14 -2.96 -21.10 -1.56
CA ALA A 14 -2.99 -20.56 -0.20
C ALA A 14 -3.80 -19.24 -0.12
N TYR A 15 -3.88 -18.50 -1.23
CA TYR A 15 -4.60 -17.22 -1.35
C TYR A 15 -6.11 -17.38 -1.59
N ALA A 16 -6.57 -18.57 -1.94
CA ALA A 16 -8.01 -18.84 -2.13
C ALA A 16 -8.86 -18.64 -0.86
N ARG A 17 -8.22 -18.48 0.30
CA ARG A 17 -8.89 -18.11 1.55
C ARG A 17 -9.33 -16.65 1.60
N PHE A 18 -8.70 -15.78 0.83
CA PHE A 18 -9.03 -14.35 0.76
C PHE A 18 -10.11 -14.09 -0.29
N ARG A 19 -11.29 -14.69 -0.11
CA ARG A 19 -12.44 -14.53 -1.01
C ARG A 19 -13.12 -13.15 -0.91
N ASP A 20 -12.62 -12.26 -0.09
CA ASP A 20 -13.17 -10.91 0.00
C ASP A 20 -12.67 -10.09 -1.21
N GLN A 21 -13.59 -9.71 -2.08
CA GLN A 21 -13.31 -8.92 -3.29
C GLN A 21 -12.58 -7.61 -2.97
N ARG A 22 -12.74 -7.09 -1.74
CA ARG A 22 -12.04 -5.89 -1.26
C ARG A 22 -10.53 -6.06 -1.13
N LEU A 23 -10.04 -7.30 -0.97
CA LEU A 23 -8.60 -7.59 -0.89
C LEU A 23 -7.94 -7.78 -2.25
N ARG A 24 -8.73 -7.94 -3.30
CA ARG A 24 -8.18 -8.18 -4.64
C ARG A 24 -7.17 -7.13 -5.10
N PRO A 25 -7.41 -5.80 -4.94
CA PRO A 25 -6.42 -4.80 -5.31
C PRO A 25 -5.10 -4.92 -4.55
N ALA A 26 -5.18 -5.28 -3.26
CA ALA A 26 -4.01 -5.50 -2.43
C ALA A 26 -3.17 -6.70 -2.90
N LEU A 27 -3.85 -7.82 -3.20
CA LEU A 27 -3.19 -9.02 -3.69
C LEU A 27 -2.59 -8.82 -5.09
N ASP A 28 -3.29 -8.11 -5.98
CA ASP A 28 -2.81 -7.80 -7.32
C ASP A 28 -1.55 -6.91 -7.25
N LEU A 29 -1.53 -5.92 -6.33
CA LEU A 29 -0.33 -5.14 -6.06
C LEU A 29 0.83 -6.01 -5.56
N LEU A 30 0.58 -6.88 -4.58
CA LEU A 30 1.61 -7.76 -4.02
C LEU A 30 2.17 -8.73 -5.07
N ASN A 31 1.31 -9.26 -5.94
CA ASN A 31 1.69 -10.14 -7.05
C ASN A 31 2.55 -9.41 -8.10
N ALA A 32 2.34 -8.11 -8.25
CA ALA A 32 3.13 -7.28 -9.16
C ALA A 32 4.52 -6.93 -8.62
N VAL A 33 4.78 -7.12 -7.32
CA VAL A 33 6.10 -6.93 -6.71
C VAL A 33 7.04 -8.01 -7.24
N GLY A 34 8.10 -7.60 -7.92
CA GLY A 34 9.18 -8.48 -8.42
C GLY A 34 10.14 -8.91 -7.32
N GLN A 35 11.43 -8.93 -7.63
CA GLN A 35 12.48 -9.13 -6.62
C GLN A 35 12.50 -7.93 -5.66
N MET A 36 12.60 -8.24 -4.38
CA MET A 36 12.77 -7.23 -3.33
C MET A 36 14.25 -7.08 -2.99
N GLY A 37 14.67 -5.87 -2.68
CA GLY A 37 15.98 -5.60 -2.13
C GLY A 37 16.21 -6.30 -0.77
N ALA A 38 17.43 -6.20 -0.29
CA ALA A 38 17.73 -6.59 1.10
C ALA A 38 17.03 -5.62 2.07
N GLY A 39 16.75 -6.09 3.29
CA GLY A 39 16.12 -5.28 4.34
C GLY A 39 14.70 -5.73 4.68
N ASP A 40 14.08 -4.96 5.55
CA ASP A 40 12.76 -5.25 6.10
C ASP A 40 11.67 -5.10 5.02
N VAL A 41 10.56 -5.82 5.20
CA VAL A 41 9.31 -5.60 4.48
C VAL A 41 8.42 -4.75 5.38
N VAL A 42 7.99 -3.62 4.89
CA VAL A 42 7.15 -2.67 5.62
C VAL A 42 5.76 -2.62 4.99
N ASP A 43 4.74 -2.86 5.81
CA ASP A 43 3.33 -2.63 5.47
C ASP A 43 2.92 -1.26 6.02
N LEU A 44 2.93 -0.26 5.15
CA LEU A 44 2.73 1.15 5.51
C LEU A 44 1.26 1.53 5.39
N GLY A 45 0.61 1.78 6.53
CA GLY A 45 -0.84 1.86 6.66
C GLY A 45 -1.45 0.45 6.77
N CYS A 46 -0.89 -0.38 7.66
CA CYS A 46 -1.24 -1.81 7.77
C CYS A 46 -2.67 -2.07 8.28
N GLY A 47 -3.32 -1.06 8.84
CA GLY A 47 -4.66 -1.20 9.40
C GLY A 47 -4.73 -2.32 10.43
N ASN A 48 -5.74 -3.18 10.30
CA ASN A 48 -5.94 -4.34 11.16
C ASN A 48 -5.10 -5.57 10.78
N GLY A 49 -4.12 -5.42 9.89
CA GLY A 49 -3.19 -6.48 9.52
C GLY A 49 -3.72 -7.51 8.53
N VAL A 50 -4.78 -7.20 7.79
CA VAL A 50 -5.40 -8.16 6.85
C VAL A 50 -4.44 -8.69 5.78
N MET A 51 -3.39 -7.93 5.42
CA MET A 51 -2.36 -8.34 4.46
C MET A 51 -1.15 -9.05 5.09
N ALA A 52 -1.09 -9.14 6.42
CA ALA A 52 0.09 -9.65 7.13
C ALA A 52 0.50 -11.07 6.70
N GLU A 53 -0.46 -12.01 6.58
CA GLU A 53 -0.17 -13.39 6.17
C GLU A 53 0.40 -13.43 4.74
N ALA A 54 -0.20 -12.69 3.80
CA ALA A 54 0.26 -12.64 2.42
C ALA A 54 1.64 -11.99 2.30
N LEU A 55 1.88 -10.90 3.03
CA LEU A 55 3.16 -10.22 3.09
C LEU A 55 4.22 -11.09 3.77
N ARG A 56 3.87 -11.84 4.83
CA ARG A 56 4.76 -12.78 5.50
C ARG A 56 5.22 -13.88 4.56
N ALA A 57 4.30 -14.48 3.80
CA ALA A 57 4.64 -15.49 2.80
C ALA A 57 5.64 -14.94 1.76
N ARG A 58 5.51 -13.67 1.39
CA ARG A 58 6.38 -13.00 0.42
C ARG A 58 7.70 -12.53 1.04
N ALA A 59 7.69 -12.12 2.32
CA ALA A 59 8.87 -11.66 3.03
C ALA A 59 9.90 -12.78 3.31
N GLY A 60 9.44 -14.03 3.46
CA GLY A 60 10.32 -15.13 3.87
C GLY A 60 10.94 -14.85 5.23
N ASN A 61 12.27 -14.89 5.31
CA ASN A 61 13.03 -14.67 6.55
C ASN A 61 13.29 -13.16 6.85
N ARG A 62 12.77 -12.23 6.04
CA ARG A 62 12.90 -10.79 6.31
C ARG A 62 11.97 -10.39 7.45
N SER A 63 12.35 -9.36 8.20
CA SER A 63 11.46 -8.76 9.19
C SER A 63 10.26 -8.11 8.47
N LEU A 64 9.05 -8.39 8.97
CA LEU A 64 7.81 -7.78 8.53
C LEU A 64 7.34 -6.77 9.58
N VAL A 65 7.29 -5.50 9.20
CA VAL A 65 6.92 -4.39 10.08
C VAL A 65 5.61 -3.79 9.61
N GLY A 66 4.61 -3.77 10.49
CA GLY A 66 3.35 -3.05 10.26
C GLY A 66 3.43 -1.63 10.85
N VAL A 67 3.00 -0.64 10.09
CA VAL A 67 2.96 0.77 10.50
C VAL A 67 1.56 1.31 10.29
N ASP A 68 0.97 1.92 11.32
CA ASP A 68 -0.34 2.59 11.22
C ASP A 68 -0.44 3.72 12.24
N GLY A 69 -1.20 4.75 11.91
CA GLY A 69 -1.46 5.89 12.81
C GLY A 69 -2.48 5.57 13.91
N SER A 70 -3.32 4.56 13.71
CA SER A 70 -4.43 4.21 14.61
C SER A 70 -4.03 3.15 15.63
N PRO A 71 -4.01 3.47 16.93
CA PRO A 71 -3.76 2.46 17.98
C PRO A 71 -4.77 1.31 17.94
N ALA A 72 -6.04 1.62 17.68
CA ALA A 72 -7.11 0.62 17.63
C ALA A 72 -6.96 -0.36 16.44
N MET A 73 -6.34 0.09 15.33
CA MET A 73 -6.00 -0.79 14.21
C MET A 73 -4.80 -1.66 14.56
N LEU A 74 -3.76 -1.08 15.17
CA LEU A 74 -2.58 -1.84 15.59
C LEU A 74 -2.91 -2.90 16.64
N GLU A 75 -3.85 -2.64 17.55
CA GLU A 75 -4.34 -3.64 18.49
C GLU A 75 -4.94 -4.86 17.76
N LYS A 76 -5.74 -4.63 16.72
CA LYS A 76 -6.30 -5.70 15.89
C LYS A 76 -5.25 -6.42 15.05
N ALA A 77 -4.17 -5.74 14.69
CA ALA A 77 -3.05 -6.31 13.93
C ALA A 77 -2.13 -7.19 14.80
N GLN A 78 -2.26 -7.15 16.14
CA GLN A 78 -1.50 -8.02 17.04
C GLN A 78 -1.78 -9.49 16.72
N GLY A 79 -0.71 -10.29 16.68
CA GLY A 79 -0.82 -11.72 16.38
C GLY A 79 -1.06 -12.08 14.91
N MET A 80 -1.19 -11.08 14.01
CA MET A 80 -1.42 -11.31 12.58
C MET A 80 -0.15 -11.71 11.81
N GLY A 81 1.02 -11.79 12.45
CA GLY A 81 2.27 -12.27 11.83
C GLY A 81 3.31 -11.17 11.55
N TYR A 82 3.13 -9.96 12.06
CA TYR A 82 4.18 -8.95 12.08
C TYR A 82 5.23 -9.26 13.13
N ASP A 83 6.51 -9.00 12.84
CA ASP A 83 7.58 -9.06 13.81
C ASP A 83 7.61 -7.80 14.70
N ALA A 84 7.12 -6.68 14.15
CA ALA A 84 6.95 -5.44 14.89
C ALA A 84 5.76 -4.64 14.37
N LEU A 85 5.08 -3.96 15.27
CA LEU A 85 4.06 -2.96 14.98
C LEU A 85 4.53 -1.60 15.47
N GLN A 86 4.36 -0.56 14.65
CA GLN A 86 4.79 0.80 14.94
C GLN A 86 3.60 1.74 14.79
N GLN A 87 3.30 2.48 15.84
CA GLN A 87 2.36 3.60 15.72
C GLN A 87 3.12 4.81 15.18
N ALA A 88 2.74 5.29 14.01
CA ALA A 88 3.32 6.48 13.40
C ALA A 88 2.38 7.11 12.38
N ASP A 89 2.46 8.43 12.25
CA ASP A 89 1.92 9.13 11.09
C ASP A 89 2.80 8.80 9.87
N ILE A 90 2.14 8.37 8.80
CA ILE A 90 2.83 8.00 7.54
C ILE A 90 3.67 9.17 7.00
N ALA A 91 3.18 10.40 7.10
CA ALA A 91 3.90 11.58 6.62
C ALA A 91 5.23 11.81 7.35
N GLU A 92 5.29 11.46 8.63
CA GLU A 92 6.46 11.66 9.49
C GLU A 92 7.28 10.38 9.70
N TRP A 93 6.73 9.23 9.30
CA TRP A 93 7.37 7.95 9.53
C TRP A 93 8.76 7.85 8.87
N MET A 94 9.67 7.21 9.62
CA MET A 94 11.02 6.87 9.17
C MET A 94 11.36 5.44 9.56
N PRO A 95 11.92 4.63 8.66
CA PRO A 95 12.33 3.28 8.98
C PRO A 95 13.60 3.28 9.84
N ARG A 96 13.73 2.29 10.72
CA ARG A 96 14.96 2.09 11.51
C ARG A 96 16.14 1.60 10.66
N ARG A 97 15.84 0.88 9.58
CA ARG A 97 16.78 0.35 8.58
C ARG A 97 16.16 0.50 7.22
N ALA A 98 16.98 0.67 6.19
CA ALA A 98 16.51 0.81 4.82
C ALA A 98 15.70 -0.44 4.40
N PRO A 99 14.40 -0.29 4.05
CA PRO A 99 13.55 -1.40 3.67
C PRO A 99 13.92 -1.99 2.29
N GLY A 100 13.72 -3.28 2.13
CA GLY A 100 13.72 -3.95 0.83
C GLY A 100 12.40 -3.82 0.09
N LEU A 101 11.30 -3.61 0.84
CA LEU A 101 9.98 -3.33 0.31
C LEU A 101 9.25 -2.36 1.24
N ILE A 102 8.70 -1.29 0.68
CA ILE A 102 7.60 -0.53 1.30
C ILE A 102 6.36 -0.86 0.50
N TYR A 103 5.42 -1.52 1.15
CA TYR A 103 4.11 -1.88 0.60
C TYR A 103 3.04 -1.00 1.24
N SER A 104 2.11 -0.46 0.48
CA SER A 104 1.00 0.33 1.00
C SER A 104 -0.25 0.11 0.16
N ASN A 105 -1.32 -0.35 0.78
CA ASN A 105 -2.60 -0.57 0.12
C ASN A 105 -3.70 0.24 0.79
N ALA A 106 -4.44 1.01 0.00
CA ALA A 106 -5.59 1.81 0.42
C ALA A 106 -5.32 2.69 1.66
N ALA A 107 -4.10 3.24 1.78
CA ALA A 107 -3.68 4.08 2.90
C ALA A 107 -3.22 5.48 2.46
N LEU A 108 -2.33 5.57 1.47
CA LEU A 108 -1.68 6.86 1.15
C LEU A 108 -2.65 7.92 0.60
N HIS A 109 -3.80 7.55 0.04
CA HIS A 109 -4.80 8.53 -0.41
C HIS A 109 -5.38 9.38 0.72
N TRP A 110 -5.21 8.96 1.98
CA TRP A 110 -5.56 9.76 3.16
C TRP A 110 -4.46 10.74 3.58
N VAL A 111 -3.27 10.62 3.00
CA VAL A 111 -2.12 11.47 3.31
C VAL A 111 -2.00 12.56 2.24
N GLY A 112 -1.84 13.79 2.66
CA GLY A 112 -1.65 14.91 1.74
C GLY A 112 -0.23 14.99 1.17
N ASN A 113 -0.02 15.93 0.23
CA ASN A 113 1.29 16.28 -0.30
C ASN A 113 2.10 15.11 -0.85
N HIS A 114 1.53 14.37 -1.79
CA HIS A 114 2.21 13.25 -2.45
C HIS A 114 3.47 13.68 -3.21
N GLU A 115 3.56 14.92 -3.65
CA GLU A 115 4.76 15.46 -4.32
C GLU A 115 6.00 15.38 -3.42
N ALA A 116 5.83 15.58 -2.12
CA ALA A 116 6.91 15.42 -1.15
C ALA A 116 7.01 13.99 -0.61
N LEU A 117 5.87 13.35 -0.32
CA LEU A 117 5.79 12.05 0.33
C LEU A 117 6.37 10.92 -0.53
N MET A 118 5.96 10.83 -1.80
CA MET A 118 6.36 9.70 -2.66
C MET A 118 7.89 9.64 -2.89
N PRO A 119 8.57 10.75 -3.24
CA PRO A 119 10.03 10.74 -3.33
C PRO A 119 10.71 10.47 -1.98
N LYS A 120 10.13 10.93 -0.85
CA LYS A 120 10.63 10.62 0.48
C LYS A 120 10.64 9.11 0.72
N LEU A 121 9.52 8.41 0.43
CA LEU A 121 9.42 6.96 0.59
C LEU A 121 10.41 6.20 -0.31
N VAL A 122 10.58 6.64 -1.56
CA VAL A 122 11.58 6.03 -2.48
C VAL A 122 13.01 6.16 -1.92
N ARG A 123 13.38 7.34 -1.38
CA ARG A 123 14.72 7.57 -0.82
C ARG A 123 15.01 6.77 0.45
N MET A 124 13.99 6.26 1.14
CA MET A 124 14.15 5.39 2.32
C MET A 124 14.52 3.97 1.97
N LEU A 125 14.27 3.53 0.72
CA LEU A 125 14.53 2.17 0.27
C LEU A 125 16.01 1.84 0.28
N GLY A 126 16.31 0.59 0.61
CA GLY A 126 17.63 0.02 0.39
C GLY A 126 17.93 -0.19 -1.10
N LYS A 127 19.18 -0.50 -1.42
CA LYS A 127 19.61 -0.81 -2.80
C LYS A 127 18.72 -1.93 -3.38
N GLY A 128 18.11 -1.66 -4.53
CA GLY A 128 17.20 -2.60 -5.19
C GLY A 128 15.86 -2.77 -4.46
N GLY A 129 15.54 -1.88 -3.51
CA GLY A 129 14.25 -1.88 -2.82
C GLY A 129 13.11 -1.42 -3.72
N THR A 130 11.91 -1.79 -3.34
CA THR A 130 10.68 -1.51 -4.09
C THR A 130 9.71 -0.70 -3.24
N LEU A 131 9.12 0.35 -3.82
CA LEU A 131 7.92 1.02 -3.31
C LEU A 131 6.72 0.49 -4.11
N ALA A 132 5.80 -0.18 -3.45
CA ALA A 132 4.57 -0.71 -4.04
C ALA A 132 3.36 -0.04 -3.38
N VAL A 133 2.59 0.72 -4.16
CA VAL A 133 1.46 1.50 -3.65
C VAL A 133 0.22 1.23 -4.49
N GLN A 134 -0.90 0.97 -3.80
CA GLN A 134 -2.23 0.95 -4.39
C GLN A 134 -3.10 1.98 -3.68
N MET A 135 -3.84 2.74 -4.46
CA MET A 135 -4.81 3.71 -3.96
C MET A 135 -6.09 3.67 -4.79
N PRO A 136 -7.27 3.81 -4.18
CA PRO A 136 -8.50 3.98 -4.94
C PRO A 136 -8.46 5.31 -5.70
N HIS A 137 -8.83 5.28 -6.99
CA HIS A 137 -8.91 6.43 -7.87
C HIS A 137 -10.33 6.60 -8.38
N GLN A 138 -11.24 7.09 -7.51
CA GLN A 138 -12.68 7.20 -7.80
C GLN A 138 -13.15 8.62 -8.12
N ASN A 139 -12.27 9.62 -8.13
CA ASN A 139 -12.61 11.04 -8.22
C ASN A 139 -13.44 11.40 -9.47
N LYS A 140 -13.36 10.60 -10.54
CA LYS A 140 -14.10 10.78 -11.78
C LYS A 140 -15.18 9.72 -12.01
N ALA A 141 -15.36 8.77 -11.11
CA ALA A 141 -16.37 7.74 -11.25
C ALA A 141 -17.77 8.35 -11.31
N PRO A 142 -18.63 7.92 -12.25
CA PRO A 142 -19.97 8.48 -12.40
C PRO A 142 -20.78 8.45 -11.11
N SER A 143 -20.71 7.36 -10.35
CA SER A 143 -21.36 7.20 -9.06
C SER A 143 -20.91 8.25 -8.04
N HIS A 144 -19.61 8.54 -7.97
CA HIS A 144 -19.07 9.54 -7.06
C HIS A 144 -19.46 10.96 -7.44
N ARG A 145 -19.47 11.26 -8.74
CA ARG A 145 -19.91 12.56 -9.27
C ARG A 145 -21.39 12.81 -9.01
N VAL A 146 -22.25 11.81 -9.26
CA VAL A 146 -23.68 11.90 -8.98
C VAL A 146 -23.91 12.11 -7.48
N TRP A 147 -23.20 11.37 -6.63
CA TRP A 147 -23.32 11.51 -5.18
C TRP A 147 -22.92 12.93 -4.71
N LEU A 148 -21.80 13.46 -5.19
CA LEU A 148 -21.36 14.82 -4.87
C LEU A 148 -22.37 15.87 -5.37
N SER A 149 -22.91 15.70 -6.57
CA SER A 149 -23.94 16.62 -7.11
C SER A 149 -25.22 16.62 -6.27
N LEU A 150 -25.73 15.44 -5.92
CA LEU A 150 -26.90 15.31 -5.06
C LEU A 150 -26.64 15.86 -3.65
N ALA A 151 -25.46 15.63 -3.12
CA ALA A 151 -25.06 16.13 -1.81
C ALA A 151 -25.02 17.67 -1.80
N GLU A 152 -24.49 18.30 -2.85
CA GLU A 152 -24.49 19.77 -2.99
C GLU A 152 -25.91 20.32 -3.17
N GLU A 153 -26.76 19.64 -3.96
CA GLU A 153 -28.14 20.05 -4.21
C GLU A 153 -29.02 19.97 -2.96
N LEU A 154 -28.94 18.85 -2.22
CA LEU A 154 -29.84 18.57 -1.08
C LEU A 154 -29.32 19.15 0.25
N PHE A 155 -28.03 19.36 0.38
CA PHE A 155 -27.37 19.73 1.63
C PHE A 155 -26.36 20.87 1.44
N ALA A 156 -26.64 21.81 0.53
CA ALA A 156 -25.78 22.95 0.23
C ALA A 156 -25.23 23.62 1.50
N GLY A 157 -23.89 23.70 1.59
CA GLY A 157 -23.19 24.31 2.72
C GLY A 157 -23.23 23.53 4.04
N ARG A 158 -23.82 22.32 4.08
CA ARG A 158 -23.86 21.44 5.27
C ARG A 158 -22.85 20.31 5.23
N ILE A 159 -22.36 19.99 4.04
CA ILE A 159 -21.32 18.99 3.88
C ILE A 159 -19.99 19.74 3.88
N GLU A 160 -19.24 19.57 4.97
CA GLU A 160 -17.81 19.89 4.90
C GLU A 160 -17.27 19.17 3.68
N LYS A 161 -16.58 19.88 2.81
CA LYS A 161 -15.86 19.24 1.70
C LYS A 161 -14.91 18.23 2.34
N MET A 162 -15.37 17.01 2.52
CA MET A 162 -14.50 15.90 2.88
C MET A 162 -13.37 15.96 1.88
N GLY A 163 -12.16 16.21 2.39
CA GLY A 163 -11.01 16.45 1.56
C GLY A 163 -10.96 15.39 0.47
N THR A 164 -10.93 15.83 -0.78
CA THR A 164 -10.76 14.92 -1.91
C THR A 164 -9.51 14.11 -1.60
N PRO A 165 -9.55 12.76 -1.65
CA PRO A 165 -8.37 11.95 -1.45
C PRO A 165 -7.19 12.53 -2.24
N GLY A 166 -6.03 12.66 -1.63
CA GLY A 166 -4.85 13.35 -2.17
C GLY A 166 -4.19 12.65 -3.37
N VAL A 167 -4.97 11.94 -4.19
CA VAL A 167 -4.49 11.18 -5.34
C VAL A 167 -4.27 12.12 -6.53
N MET A 168 -3.03 12.20 -6.99
CA MET A 168 -2.65 12.92 -8.20
C MET A 168 -3.06 12.15 -9.48
N SER A 169 -2.99 12.81 -10.62
CA SER A 169 -3.16 12.12 -11.90
C SER A 169 -2.01 11.13 -12.17
N PRO A 170 -2.23 10.05 -12.94
CA PRO A 170 -1.19 9.11 -13.34
C PRO A 170 0.06 9.77 -13.92
N ILE A 171 -0.13 10.76 -14.80
CA ILE A 171 0.97 11.51 -15.44
C ILE A 171 1.84 12.21 -14.39
N LYS A 172 1.25 12.82 -13.37
CA LYS A 172 2.01 13.48 -12.31
C LYS A 172 2.84 12.49 -11.48
N TYR A 173 2.32 11.28 -11.22
CA TYR A 173 3.13 10.24 -10.56
C TYR A 173 4.28 9.78 -11.43
N GLU A 174 4.08 9.63 -12.73
CA GLU A 174 5.13 9.26 -13.68
C GLU A 174 6.23 10.31 -13.70
N GLU A 175 5.88 11.58 -13.91
CA GLU A 175 6.83 12.71 -13.91
C GLU A 175 7.65 12.77 -12.62
N LEU A 176 7.02 12.47 -11.48
CA LEU A 176 7.64 12.55 -10.17
C LEU A 176 8.55 11.36 -9.85
N LEU A 177 8.17 10.16 -10.25
CA LEU A 177 8.79 8.91 -9.79
C LEU A 177 9.68 8.22 -10.83
N ALA A 178 9.41 8.37 -12.13
CA ALA A 178 10.22 7.75 -13.17
C ALA A 178 11.71 8.17 -13.14
N PRO A 179 12.05 9.43 -12.79
CA PRO A 179 13.46 9.82 -12.63
C PRO A 179 14.20 9.16 -11.46
N LEU A 180 13.46 8.56 -10.51
CA LEU A 180 14.04 7.98 -9.28
C LEU A 180 14.38 6.49 -9.41
N GLY A 181 13.91 5.82 -10.48
CA GLY A 181 14.18 4.40 -10.69
C GLY A 181 13.28 3.77 -11.74
N GLN A 182 13.25 2.44 -11.77
CA GLN A 182 12.29 1.75 -12.62
C GLN A 182 10.87 2.03 -12.12
N PHE A 183 10.04 2.55 -12.99
CA PHE A 183 8.67 2.93 -12.69
C PHE A 183 7.67 2.09 -13.48
N ARG A 184 6.61 1.67 -12.83
CA ARG A 184 5.46 1.01 -13.44
C ARG A 184 4.19 1.50 -12.78
N LEU A 185 3.24 1.93 -13.59
CA LEU A 185 1.92 2.37 -13.15
C LEU A 185 0.85 1.72 -14.01
N TRP A 186 -0.25 1.33 -13.39
CA TRP A 186 -1.44 0.83 -14.10
C TRP A 186 -2.70 1.17 -13.32
N GLU A 187 -3.83 1.14 -13.99
CA GLU A 187 -5.17 1.25 -13.41
C GLU A 187 -5.91 -0.07 -13.65
N THR A 188 -6.73 -0.46 -12.68
CA THR A 188 -7.59 -1.65 -12.78
C THR A 188 -8.98 -1.31 -12.29
N ASP A 189 -9.97 -1.58 -13.12
CA ASP A 189 -11.38 -1.49 -12.74
C ASP A 189 -11.85 -2.83 -12.17
N TYR A 190 -12.38 -2.80 -10.96
CA TYR A 190 -12.98 -3.96 -10.31
C TYR A 190 -14.49 -3.84 -10.34
N TYR A 191 -15.13 -4.70 -11.12
CA TYR A 191 -16.59 -4.81 -11.18
C TYR A 191 -17.08 -5.75 -10.07
N GLN A 192 -18.03 -5.25 -9.26
CA GLN A 192 -18.63 -5.98 -8.13
C GLN A 192 -20.11 -6.25 -8.42
#